data_fe5c77e2ea1cb3710f94c4bddbbd2fd4
#
_entry.id   fe5c77e2ea1cb3710f94c4bddbbd2fd4
#
_cell.length_a   1.000
_cell.length_b   1.000
_cell.length_c   1.000
_cell.angle_alpha   90.00
_cell.angle_beta   90.00
_cell.angle_gamma   90.00
#
_symmetry.space_group_name_H-M   'P 1'
#
loop_
_entity.id
_entity.type
_entity.pdbx_description
1 polymer ?
#
loop_
_entity_poly.entity_id
_entity_poly.type
_entity_poly.pdbx_seq_one_letter_code
_entity_poly.pdbx_strand_id
1 'polypeptide(L)'
;EGELVVIIGKTAKNVSKEEALDFVMGYTIGNDVSARDWQNGPEKDMQWWRAKGADTFGPLGPFISTDIDPFDFTIQVTVNGEKTENVAHSRDLIFDIPTVIAEISRYVTLDPGDIIYSGTPGRTSQLKAGDIVEVEIPGIGVLRNPVVNE
;
A
#
# COMPACT_ATOMS: atom_id res chain seq x y z
N GLU A 1 5.97 3.59 4.16
CA GLU A 1 5.60 2.20 3.87
C GLU A 1 5.20 2.08 2.41
N GLY A 2 6.16 1.69 1.54
CA GLY A 2 5.87 1.44 0.13
C GLY A 2 5.11 0.12 -0.03
N GLU A 3 4.01 0.14 -0.78
CA GLU A 3 3.10 -1.00 -0.89
C GLU A 3 2.56 -1.17 -2.30
N LEU A 4 2.27 -2.41 -2.68
CA LEU A 4 1.35 -2.68 -3.78
C LEU A 4 -0.07 -2.35 -3.33
N VAL A 5 -0.80 -1.60 -4.13
CA VAL A 5 -2.20 -1.28 -3.86
C VAL A 5 -3.08 -1.98 -4.88
N VAL A 6 -4.04 -2.72 -4.39
CA VAL A 6 -5.07 -3.39 -5.19
C VAL A 6 -6.24 -2.45 -5.39
N ILE A 7 -6.75 -2.35 -6.62
CA ILE A 7 -7.95 -1.56 -6.93
C ILE A 7 -9.07 -2.52 -7.31
N ILE A 8 -10.17 -2.44 -6.60
CA ILE A 8 -11.35 -3.26 -6.84
C ILE A 8 -12.08 -2.75 -8.09
N GLY A 9 -12.46 -3.65 -8.96
CA GLY A 9 -13.15 -3.35 -10.24
C GLY A 9 -14.59 -3.82 -10.31
N LYS A 10 -14.99 -4.72 -9.42
CA LYS A 10 -16.36 -5.27 -9.35
C LYS A 10 -16.77 -5.40 -7.89
N THR A 11 -18.05 -5.23 -7.59
CA THR A 11 -18.57 -5.44 -6.24
C THR A 11 -18.29 -6.86 -5.76
N ALA A 12 -17.55 -6.99 -4.64
CA ALA A 12 -17.12 -8.25 -4.05
C ALA A 12 -17.70 -8.41 -2.64
N LYS A 13 -18.45 -9.48 -2.42
CA LYS A 13 -19.01 -9.87 -1.12
C LYS A 13 -18.99 -11.38 -0.97
N ASN A 14 -18.37 -11.86 0.11
CA ASN A 14 -18.19 -13.29 0.41
C ASN A 14 -17.54 -14.06 -0.75
N VAL A 15 -16.57 -13.46 -1.42
CA VAL A 15 -15.86 -14.11 -2.53
C VAL A 15 -14.85 -15.12 -2.00
N SER A 16 -14.66 -16.21 -2.74
CA SER A 16 -13.64 -17.20 -2.41
C SER A 16 -12.25 -16.70 -2.78
N LYS A 17 -11.22 -17.31 -2.21
CA LYS A 17 -9.84 -16.99 -2.56
C LYS A 17 -9.55 -17.24 -4.04
N GLU A 18 -10.11 -18.30 -4.59
CA GLU A 18 -9.93 -18.71 -5.99
C GLU A 18 -10.52 -17.70 -6.97
N GLU A 19 -11.63 -17.03 -6.57
CA GLU A 19 -12.33 -16.04 -7.39
C GLU A 19 -11.85 -14.60 -7.15
N ALA A 20 -11.08 -14.35 -6.09
CA ALA A 20 -10.78 -13.01 -5.60
C ALA A 20 -10.17 -12.08 -6.66
N LEU A 21 -9.27 -12.60 -7.51
CA LEU A 21 -8.63 -11.80 -8.55
C LEU A 21 -9.56 -11.39 -9.69
N ASP A 22 -10.70 -12.05 -9.88
CA ASP A 22 -11.72 -11.68 -10.89
C ASP A 22 -12.42 -10.35 -10.55
N PHE A 23 -12.26 -9.88 -9.32
CA PHE A 23 -12.82 -8.64 -8.80
C PHE A 23 -11.83 -7.46 -8.85
N VAL A 24 -10.57 -7.72 -9.21
CA VAL A 24 -9.52 -6.70 -9.28
C VAL A 24 -9.58 -5.97 -10.62
N MET A 25 -9.54 -4.63 -10.59
CA MET A 25 -9.36 -3.78 -11.77
C MET A 25 -7.90 -3.75 -12.20
N GLY A 26 -7.00 -3.67 -11.24
CA GLY A 26 -5.57 -3.56 -11.45
C GLY A 26 -4.83 -3.16 -10.18
N TYR A 27 -3.60 -2.76 -10.35
CA TYR A 27 -2.67 -2.47 -9.27
C TYR A 27 -2.00 -1.12 -9.47
N THR A 28 -1.66 -0.47 -8.36
CA THR A 28 -0.86 0.76 -8.36
C THR A 28 0.14 0.74 -7.20
N ILE A 29 0.97 1.75 -7.13
CA ILE A 29 1.88 1.96 -6.00
C ILE A 29 1.19 2.84 -4.98
N GLY A 30 1.39 2.53 -3.69
CA GLY A 30 1.02 3.40 -2.59
C GLY A 30 2.17 3.61 -1.62
N ASN A 31 2.09 4.70 -0.86
CA ASN A 31 2.94 4.90 0.30
C ASN A 31 2.03 5.13 1.53
N ASP A 32 1.89 4.11 2.37
CA ASP A 32 1.14 4.20 3.63
C ASP A 32 1.95 5.01 4.65
N VAL A 33 1.90 6.33 4.47
CA VAL A 33 2.58 7.27 5.36
C VAL A 33 1.98 7.17 6.76
N SER A 34 2.85 7.06 7.76
CA SER A 34 2.44 6.79 9.14
C SER A 34 3.07 7.75 10.12
N ALA A 35 2.25 8.51 10.84
CA ALA A 35 2.68 9.32 11.98
C ALA A 35 2.86 8.42 13.20
N ARG A 36 4.08 7.92 13.41
CA ARG A 36 4.38 6.92 14.45
C ARG A 36 4.10 7.41 15.88
N ASP A 37 4.23 8.70 16.12
CA ASP A 37 3.92 9.29 17.43
C ASP A 37 2.44 9.15 17.78
N TRP A 38 1.56 9.33 16.79
CA TRP A 38 0.11 9.11 16.95
C TRP A 38 -0.27 7.64 16.91
N GLN A 39 0.53 6.80 16.27
CA GLN A 39 0.28 5.36 16.20
C GLN A 39 0.68 4.64 17.49
N ASN A 40 1.86 4.96 18.05
CA ASN A 40 2.49 4.19 19.13
C ASN A 40 2.93 5.06 20.33
N GLY A 41 2.91 6.39 20.21
CA GLY A 41 3.34 7.34 21.24
C GLY A 41 2.36 7.47 22.41
N PRO A 42 2.68 8.36 23.37
CA PRO A 42 1.82 8.62 24.53
C PRO A 42 0.40 9.11 24.17
N GLU A 43 0.27 9.80 23.03
CA GLU A 43 -0.99 10.36 22.52
C GLU A 43 -1.62 9.48 21.41
N LYS A 44 -1.29 8.20 21.40
CA LYS A 44 -1.78 7.26 20.37
C LYS A 44 -3.30 7.17 20.37
N ASP A 45 -3.85 7.07 19.16
CA ASP A 45 -5.27 6.75 18.97
C ASP A 45 -5.49 5.24 19.05
N MET A 46 -6.67 4.86 19.55
CA MET A 46 -7.08 3.46 19.56
C MET A 46 -7.26 2.87 18.16
N GLN A 47 -7.58 3.70 17.16
CA GLN A 47 -8.01 3.29 15.82
C GLN A 47 -7.05 3.70 14.69
N TRP A 48 -5.94 4.31 14.95
CA TRP A 48 -4.93 4.76 13.98
C TRP A 48 -5.41 5.67 12.84
N TRP A 49 -6.68 6.09 12.82
CA TRP A 49 -7.20 6.90 11.71
C TRP A 49 -6.41 8.20 11.50
N ARG A 50 -6.05 8.88 12.58
CA ARG A 50 -5.24 10.10 12.55
C ARG A 50 -3.80 9.80 12.11
N ALA A 51 -3.25 8.69 12.59
CA ALA A 51 -1.88 8.28 12.27
C ALA A 51 -1.68 7.88 10.81
N LYS A 52 -2.76 7.48 10.12
CA LYS A 52 -2.74 6.94 8.74
C LYS A 52 -3.57 7.77 7.76
N GLY A 53 -4.62 8.44 8.22
CA GLY A 53 -5.61 9.12 7.39
C GLY A 53 -5.55 10.64 7.43
N ALA A 54 -4.45 11.24 7.90
CA ALA A 54 -4.25 12.68 7.80
C ALA A 54 -4.18 13.12 6.33
N ASP A 55 -4.51 14.38 6.07
CA ASP A 55 -4.47 14.94 4.72
C ASP A 55 -3.11 14.67 4.07
N THR A 56 -3.12 14.33 2.80
CA THR A 56 -1.96 13.96 1.97
C THR A 56 -1.28 12.63 2.32
N PHE A 57 -1.70 11.92 3.36
CA PHE A 57 -1.24 10.55 3.65
C PHE A 57 -1.86 9.57 2.64
N GLY A 58 -1.15 8.44 2.41
CA GLY A 58 -1.61 7.43 1.46
C GLY A 58 -1.58 7.85 -0.02
N PRO A 59 -0.52 8.56 -0.52
CA PRO A 59 -0.44 8.90 -1.93
C PRO A 59 -0.42 7.64 -2.80
N LEU A 60 -1.04 7.73 -3.98
CA LEU A 60 -1.21 6.65 -4.95
C LEU A 60 -0.69 7.05 -6.33
N GLY A 61 -0.26 6.10 -7.12
CA GLY A 61 0.11 6.30 -8.52
C GLY A 61 1.36 5.54 -8.95
N PRO A 62 1.98 5.89 -10.11
CA PRO A 62 1.58 6.97 -11.02
C PRO A 62 0.38 6.61 -11.91
N PHE A 63 0.07 5.34 -12.11
CA PHE A 63 -1.07 4.85 -12.90
C PHE A 63 -1.51 3.46 -12.40
N ILE A 64 -2.63 2.97 -12.92
CA ILE A 64 -3.13 1.62 -12.65
C ILE A 64 -2.60 0.71 -13.74
N SER A 65 -1.88 -0.35 -13.36
CA SER A 65 -1.44 -1.42 -14.25
C SER A 65 -2.35 -2.63 -14.11
N THR A 66 -2.70 -3.25 -15.25
CA THR A 66 -3.47 -4.51 -15.30
C THR A 66 -2.57 -5.73 -15.51
N ASP A 67 -1.27 -5.51 -15.73
CA ASP A 67 -0.32 -6.54 -16.16
C ASP A 67 0.63 -6.99 -15.02
N ILE A 68 0.35 -6.58 -13.77
CA ILE A 68 1.12 -7.01 -12.61
C ILE A 68 0.69 -8.41 -12.18
N ASP A 69 1.66 -9.29 -12.02
CA ASP A 69 1.45 -10.56 -11.33
C ASP A 69 1.46 -10.32 -9.80
N PRO A 70 0.32 -10.49 -9.11
CA PRO A 70 0.25 -10.29 -7.66
C PRO A 70 1.07 -11.31 -6.85
N PHE A 71 1.61 -12.33 -7.49
CA PHE A 71 2.46 -13.34 -6.86
C PHE A 71 3.96 -13.13 -7.15
N ASP A 72 4.30 -12.23 -8.09
CA ASP A 72 5.71 -11.98 -8.48
C ASP A 72 5.96 -10.48 -8.72
N PHE A 73 6.12 -9.72 -7.66
CA PHE A 73 6.51 -8.30 -7.71
C PHE A 73 7.54 -7.97 -6.64
N THR A 74 8.22 -6.85 -6.85
CA THR A 74 9.15 -6.27 -5.87
C THR A 74 8.83 -4.80 -5.64
N ILE A 75 9.09 -4.32 -4.42
CA ILE A 75 8.93 -2.93 -4.04
C ILE A 75 10.26 -2.40 -3.54
N GLN A 76 10.77 -1.34 -4.16
CA GLN A 76 11.95 -0.62 -3.70
C GLN A 76 11.55 0.77 -3.22
N VAL A 77 11.93 1.11 -2.00
CA VAL A 77 11.80 2.48 -1.48
C VAL A 77 13.16 3.18 -1.59
N THR A 78 13.12 4.45 -2.00
CA THR A 78 14.28 5.33 -2.10
C THR A 78 13.96 6.63 -1.35
N VAL A 79 14.89 7.12 -0.55
CA VAL A 79 14.77 8.41 0.15
C VAL A 79 15.96 9.27 -0.22
N ASN A 80 15.71 10.46 -0.79
CA ASN A 80 16.75 11.41 -1.23
C ASN A 80 17.77 10.80 -2.22
N GLY A 81 17.31 9.88 -3.08
CA GLY A 81 18.16 9.18 -4.04
C GLY A 81 18.92 7.97 -3.46
N GLU A 82 18.79 7.69 -2.18
CA GLU A 82 19.40 6.52 -1.54
C GLU A 82 18.36 5.41 -1.37
N LYS A 83 18.66 4.23 -1.93
CA LYS A 83 17.81 3.05 -1.78
C LYS A 83 17.84 2.57 -0.33
N THR A 84 16.66 2.29 0.21
CA THR A 84 16.58 1.61 1.50
C THR A 84 17.11 0.17 1.38
N GLU A 85 17.64 -0.36 2.47
CA GLU A 85 18.20 -1.72 2.50
C GLU A 85 17.16 -2.82 2.21
N ASN A 86 15.89 -2.52 2.47
CA ASN A 86 14.81 -3.49 2.34
C ASN A 86 14.15 -3.38 0.96
N VAL A 87 14.36 -4.39 0.12
CA VAL A 87 13.51 -4.67 -1.03
C VAL A 87 12.43 -5.63 -0.58
N ALA A 88 11.17 -5.20 -0.66
CA ALA A 88 10.04 -6.09 -0.38
C ALA A 88 9.73 -6.95 -1.60
N HIS A 89 9.37 -8.21 -1.37
CA HIS A 89 8.94 -9.13 -2.42
C HIS A 89 7.52 -9.61 -2.11
N SER A 90 6.75 -9.96 -3.14
CA SER A 90 5.42 -10.57 -3.00
C SER A 90 5.41 -11.76 -2.04
N ARG A 91 6.45 -12.57 -2.04
CA ARG A 91 6.63 -13.73 -1.14
C ARG A 91 6.81 -13.37 0.34
N ASP A 92 7.10 -12.11 0.65
CA ASP A 92 7.29 -11.62 2.03
C ASP A 92 5.95 -11.20 2.66
N LEU A 93 4.87 -11.16 1.87
CA LEU A 93 3.53 -10.92 2.38
C LEU A 93 3.10 -12.08 3.30
N ILE A 94 2.55 -11.73 4.47
CA ILE A 94 2.01 -12.72 5.41
C ILE A 94 0.79 -13.43 4.80
N PHE A 95 -0.05 -12.65 4.10
CA PHE A 95 -1.20 -13.14 3.33
C PHE A 95 -1.06 -12.67 1.90
N ASP A 96 -1.28 -13.57 0.95
CA ASP A 96 -1.33 -13.21 -0.47
C ASP A 96 -2.58 -12.36 -0.80
N ILE A 97 -2.52 -11.65 -1.90
CA ILE A 97 -3.59 -10.72 -2.33
C ILE A 97 -4.98 -11.41 -2.39
N PRO A 98 -5.13 -12.61 -2.99
CA PRO A 98 -6.42 -13.28 -3.00
C PRO A 98 -6.97 -13.56 -1.60
N THR A 99 -6.12 -13.96 -0.66
CA THR A 99 -6.52 -14.22 0.73
C THR A 99 -7.02 -12.94 1.40
N VAL A 100 -6.33 -11.82 1.18
CA VAL A 100 -6.72 -10.52 1.76
C VAL A 100 -8.09 -10.09 1.23
N ILE A 101 -8.32 -10.16 -0.09
CA ILE A 101 -9.60 -9.79 -0.71
C ILE A 101 -10.72 -10.70 -0.19
N ALA A 102 -10.51 -12.01 -0.20
CA ALA A 102 -11.49 -12.98 0.29
C ALA A 102 -11.88 -12.70 1.74
N GLU A 103 -10.89 -12.50 2.61
CA GLU A 103 -11.14 -12.27 4.04
C GLU A 103 -11.85 -10.93 4.30
N ILE A 104 -11.45 -9.85 3.66
CA ILE A 104 -12.13 -8.55 3.79
C ILE A 104 -13.58 -8.66 3.31
N SER A 105 -13.81 -9.29 2.15
CA SER A 105 -15.14 -9.40 1.55
C SER A 105 -16.15 -10.19 2.40
N ARG A 106 -15.69 -10.98 3.36
CA ARG A 106 -16.58 -11.68 4.32
C ARG A 106 -17.32 -10.71 5.22
N TYR A 107 -16.66 -9.61 5.60
CA TYR A 107 -17.19 -8.65 6.58
C TYR A 107 -17.65 -7.35 5.92
N VAL A 108 -16.92 -6.87 4.92
CA VAL A 108 -17.17 -5.61 4.22
C VAL A 108 -17.47 -5.89 2.76
N THR A 109 -18.49 -5.24 2.20
CA THR A 109 -18.67 -5.23 0.75
C THR A 109 -17.62 -4.30 0.16
N LEU A 110 -16.84 -4.83 -0.77
CA LEU A 110 -15.89 -4.05 -1.55
C LEU A 110 -16.57 -3.60 -2.84
N ASP A 111 -16.54 -2.31 -3.13
CA ASP A 111 -17.14 -1.74 -4.33
C ASP A 111 -16.08 -1.27 -5.34
N PRO A 112 -16.44 -1.14 -6.63
CA PRO A 112 -15.51 -0.62 -7.64
C PRO A 112 -14.91 0.73 -7.23
N GLY A 113 -13.58 0.81 -7.25
CA GLY A 113 -12.83 1.98 -6.78
C GLY A 113 -12.32 1.88 -5.36
N ASP A 114 -12.76 0.90 -4.56
CA ASP A 114 -12.13 0.62 -3.28
C ASP A 114 -10.68 0.18 -3.47
N ILE A 115 -9.82 0.57 -2.54
CA ILE A 115 -8.40 0.28 -2.57
C ILE A 115 -7.98 -0.53 -1.35
N ILE A 116 -7.05 -1.45 -1.56
CA ILE A 116 -6.47 -2.25 -0.49
C ILE A 116 -4.95 -2.09 -0.54
N TYR A 117 -4.37 -1.53 0.51
CA TYR A 117 -2.94 -1.54 0.74
C TYR A 117 -2.52 -2.93 1.23
N SER A 118 -1.52 -3.53 0.59
CA SER A 118 -1.15 -4.93 0.81
C SER A 118 -0.25 -5.16 2.02
N GLY A 119 0.25 -4.10 2.61
CA GLY A 119 1.23 -4.15 3.69
C GLY A 119 2.68 -4.03 3.21
N THR A 120 3.54 -3.54 4.10
CA THR A 120 4.97 -3.39 3.86
C THR A 120 5.76 -4.27 4.84
N PRO A 121 6.68 -5.12 4.36
CA PRO A 121 7.52 -5.92 5.25
C PRO A 121 8.71 -5.12 5.79
N GLY A 122 9.24 -5.59 6.93
CA GLY A 122 10.50 -5.10 7.47
C GLY A 122 10.41 -3.80 8.27
N ARG A 123 11.49 -3.02 8.22
CA ARG A 123 11.61 -1.75 8.95
C ARG A 123 11.46 -0.58 7.99
N THR A 124 10.74 0.44 8.42
CA THR A 124 10.54 1.68 7.68
C THR A 124 11.47 2.77 8.20
N SER A 125 11.85 3.71 7.34
CA SER A 125 12.66 4.87 7.70
C SER A 125 11.80 6.04 8.17
N GLN A 126 12.33 6.85 9.08
CA GLN A 126 11.71 8.11 9.46
C GLN A 126 11.89 9.13 8.34
N LEU A 127 10.82 9.81 7.99
CA LEU A 127 10.79 10.91 7.02
C LEU A 127 10.78 12.25 7.76
N LYS A 128 11.34 13.28 7.14
CA LYS A 128 11.33 14.66 7.62
C LYS A 128 11.05 15.63 6.48
N ALA A 129 10.62 16.83 6.80
CA ALA A 129 10.42 17.88 5.81
C ALA A 129 11.68 18.13 4.99
N GLY A 130 11.54 18.24 3.68
CA GLY A 130 12.60 18.34 2.69
C GLY A 130 13.03 17.02 2.07
N ASP A 131 12.61 15.88 2.62
CA ASP A 131 12.87 14.59 2.00
C ASP A 131 12.05 14.39 0.73
N ILE A 132 12.60 13.62 -0.18
CA ILE A 132 11.91 13.09 -1.35
C ILE A 132 11.85 11.58 -1.23
N VAL A 133 10.64 11.05 -1.23
CA VAL A 133 10.36 9.61 -1.16
C VAL A 133 9.95 9.12 -2.53
N GLU A 134 10.53 8.01 -2.94
CA GLU A 134 10.19 7.30 -4.16
C GLU A 134 9.89 5.84 -3.82
N VAL A 135 8.80 5.34 -4.35
CA VAL A 135 8.42 3.91 -4.28
C VAL A 135 8.34 3.39 -5.69
N GLU A 136 9.14 2.38 -5.99
CA GLU A 136 9.23 1.76 -7.31
C GLU A 136 8.67 0.34 -7.28
N ILE A 137 7.81 0.03 -8.25
CA ILE A 137 7.38 -1.33 -8.58
C ILE A 137 7.59 -1.53 -10.08
N PRO A 138 8.46 -2.46 -10.51
CA PRO A 138 8.62 -2.78 -11.93
C PRO A 138 7.27 -3.12 -12.58
N GLY A 139 7.00 -2.55 -13.74
CA GLY A 139 5.71 -2.69 -14.43
C GLY A 139 4.65 -1.64 -14.08
N ILE A 140 4.86 -0.87 -12.97
CA ILE A 140 4.01 0.28 -12.63
C ILE A 140 4.81 1.59 -12.74
N GLY A 141 6.09 1.60 -12.35
CA GLY A 141 6.92 2.79 -12.40
C GLY A 141 7.32 3.29 -11.01
N VAL A 142 7.34 4.62 -10.85
CA VAL A 142 7.79 5.26 -9.61
C VAL A 142 6.75 6.26 -9.10
N LEU A 143 6.28 6.04 -7.89
CA LEU A 143 5.52 7.04 -7.13
C LEU A 143 6.49 7.92 -6.37
N ARG A 144 6.51 9.24 -6.65
CA ARG A 144 7.46 10.19 -6.08
C ARG A 144 6.73 11.34 -5.40
N ASN A 145 7.04 11.55 -4.11
CA ASN A 145 6.42 12.60 -3.31
C ASN A 145 7.47 13.37 -2.49
N PRO A 146 7.38 14.72 -2.46
CA PRO A 146 8.12 15.51 -1.48
C PRO A 146 7.44 15.41 -0.10
N VAL A 147 8.24 15.48 0.95
CA VAL A 147 7.78 15.61 2.33
C VAL A 147 7.87 17.06 2.75
N VAL A 148 6.78 17.63 3.24
CA VAL A 148 6.71 19.04 3.67
C VAL A 148 6.15 19.13 5.10
N ASN A 149 6.44 20.21 5.78
CA ASN A 149 5.70 20.57 7.00
C ASN A 149 4.36 21.20 6.61
N GLU A 150 3.35 20.94 7.40
CA GLU A 150 2.07 21.61 7.33
C GLU A 150 2.16 23.03 7.87
#